data_92d709b7dd335cb3eb9cd015b0dcb929
#
_entry.id   92d709b7dd335cb3eb9cd015b0dcb929
#
_cell.length_a   1.000
_cell.length_b   1.000
_cell.length_c   1.000
_cell.angle_alpha   90.00
_cell.angle_beta   90.00
_cell.angle_gamma   90.00
#
_symmetry.space_group_name_H-M   'P 1'
#
loop_
_entity.id
_entity.type
_entity.pdbx_description
1 polymer ?
#
loop_
_entity_poly.entity_id
_entity_poly.type
_entity_poly.pdbx_seq_one_letter_code
_entity_poly.pdbx_strand_id
1 'polypeptide(L)'
;MARRRGKTKAGKWLARSLALLLAVPAAYLVAAVIGSLVPVNRGWAEPAEGTTIYLADNGIHVDILMPIRAQGLDWTRFVPVGDFTRIDPNASFIAFGAGEERVYLNTPTWWDITPRTIWSALAGGKRVMHVEYIPSPAYAVREIRLRPDEYRRLWAAVRADFVLDARGRPQHIHHPGYGPSDAFYRATGRASAFRTCNSWAAGRLRLAGVKTSAWSPFAQGLVWRYRRQNWLELL
;
A
#
# COMPACT_ATOMS: atom_id res chain seq x y z
N MET A 1 46.29 -6.57 40.12
CA MET A 1 45.53 -7.71 39.52
C MET A 1 44.03 -7.38 39.55
N ALA A 2 43.43 -7.03 38.38
CA ALA A 2 42.01 -6.69 38.31
C ALA A 2 41.20 -7.98 38.13
N ARG A 3 40.37 -8.30 39.12
CA ARG A 3 39.46 -9.47 39.15
C ARG A 3 38.36 -9.28 38.12
N ARG A 4 38.42 -9.94 36.94
CA ARG A 4 37.32 -10.01 35.96
C ARG A 4 36.10 -10.65 36.65
N ARG A 5 35.11 -9.83 37.05
CA ARG A 5 33.80 -10.33 37.49
C ARG A 5 33.12 -11.05 36.36
N GLY A 6 33.08 -12.39 36.41
CA GLY A 6 32.34 -13.20 35.44
C GLY A 6 30.86 -12.84 35.49
N LYS A 7 30.26 -12.54 34.33
CA LYS A 7 28.82 -12.28 34.19
C LYS A 7 28.03 -13.47 34.75
N THR A 8 27.11 -13.21 35.67
CA THR A 8 26.20 -14.21 36.24
C THR A 8 25.37 -14.88 35.13
N LYS A 9 24.85 -16.08 35.37
CA LYS A 9 23.95 -16.77 34.39
C LYS A 9 22.79 -15.86 34.00
N ALA A 10 22.16 -15.15 34.93
CA ALA A 10 21.10 -14.16 34.69
C ALA A 10 21.56 -13.02 33.78
N GLY A 11 22.77 -12.48 33.96
CA GLY A 11 23.32 -11.43 33.10
C GLY A 11 23.58 -11.91 31.66
N LYS A 12 23.94 -13.19 31.47
CA LYS A 12 24.08 -13.79 30.15
C LYS A 12 22.74 -13.99 29.44
N TRP A 13 21.70 -14.40 30.18
CA TRP A 13 20.33 -14.49 29.66
C TRP A 13 19.77 -13.14 29.27
N LEU A 14 19.91 -12.14 30.12
CA LEU A 14 19.47 -10.76 29.83
C LEU A 14 20.18 -10.21 28.59
N ALA A 15 21.48 -10.39 28.47
CA ALA A 15 22.24 -9.95 27.29
C ALA A 15 21.80 -10.66 26.00
N ARG A 16 21.50 -11.98 26.06
CA ARG A 16 20.99 -12.74 24.92
C ARG A 16 19.59 -12.26 24.51
N SER A 17 18.70 -12.06 25.48
CA SER A 17 17.34 -11.54 25.20
C SER A 17 17.38 -10.15 24.57
N LEU A 18 18.23 -9.27 25.08
CA LEU A 18 18.42 -7.94 24.50
C LEU A 18 19.02 -8.01 23.08
N ALA A 19 20.01 -8.89 22.88
CA ALA A 19 20.59 -9.10 21.55
C ALA A 19 19.55 -9.58 20.54
N LEU A 20 18.68 -10.54 20.91
CA LEU A 20 17.59 -11.01 20.05
C LEU A 20 16.55 -9.92 19.80
N LEU A 21 16.20 -9.14 20.81
CA LEU A 21 15.26 -8.01 20.69
C LEU A 21 15.74 -6.97 19.66
N LEU A 22 17.04 -6.77 19.53
CA LEU A 22 17.63 -5.84 18.56
C LEU A 22 17.92 -6.51 17.21
N ALA A 23 18.35 -7.77 17.22
CA ALA A 23 18.72 -8.49 16.00
C ALA A 23 17.53 -8.76 15.07
N VAL A 24 16.35 -9.09 15.61
CA VAL A 24 15.17 -9.38 14.81
C VAL A 24 14.69 -8.14 14.02
N PRO A 25 14.48 -6.96 14.62
CA PRO A 25 14.18 -5.74 13.86
C PRO A 25 15.27 -5.37 12.86
N ALA A 26 16.55 -5.50 13.24
CA ALA A 26 17.67 -5.21 12.35
C ALA A 26 17.66 -6.13 11.12
N ALA A 27 17.46 -7.44 11.31
CA ALA A 27 17.33 -8.40 10.22
C ALA A 27 16.13 -8.10 9.32
N TYR A 28 15.00 -7.69 9.89
CA TYR A 28 13.83 -7.25 9.12
C TYR A 28 14.16 -6.02 8.25
N LEU A 29 14.83 -5.02 8.80
CA LEU A 29 15.23 -3.82 8.06
C LEU A 29 16.21 -4.15 6.93
N VAL A 30 17.21 -4.99 7.20
CA VAL A 30 18.15 -5.46 6.17
C VAL A 30 17.42 -6.21 5.06
N ALA A 31 16.52 -7.13 5.41
CA ALA A 31 15.71 -7.86 4.44
C ALA A 31 14.81 -6.92 3.63
N ALA A 32 14.23 -5.89 4.26
CA ALA A 32 13.43 -4.87 3.59
C ALA A 32 14.25 -4.06 2.58
N VAL A 33 15.46 -3.67 2.94
CA VAL A 33 16.40 -2.97 2.03
C VAL A 33 16.75 -3.87 0.85
N ILE A 34 17.16 -5.11 1.11
CA ILE A 34 17.50 -6.09 0.05
C ILE A 34 16.29 -6.32 -0.86
N GLY A 35 15.12 -6.59 -0.29
CA GLY A 35 13.88 -6.80 -1.05
C GLY A 35 13.47 -5.60 -1.90
N SER A 36 13.72 -4.39 -1.40
CA SER A 36 13.46 -3.14 -2.12
C SER A 36 14.44 -2.94 -3.27
N LEU A 37 15.69 -3.35 -3.13
CA LEU A 37 16.72 -3.23 -4.16
C LEU A 37 16.59 -4.29 -5.25
N VAL A 38 16.13 -5.49 -4.93
CA VAL A 38 15.95 -6.57 -5.91
C VAL A 38 14.75 -6.28 -6.82
N PRO A 39 14.96 -6.08 -8.14
CA PRO A 39 13.87 -5.84 -9.07
C PRO A 39 13.21 -7.15 -9.52
N VAL A 40 11.89 -7.11 -9.68
CA VAL A 40 11.11 -8.07 -10.47
C VAL A 40 10.63 -7.42 -11.75
N ASN A 41 10.23 -8.20 -12.76
CA ASN A 41 9.89 -7.74 -14.10
C ASN A 41 11.02 -6.89 -14.71
N ARG A 42 12.25 -7.40 -14.65
CA ARG A 42 13.48 -6.66 -14.99
C ARG A 42 13.49 -6.12 -16.41
N GLY A 43 12.86 -6.83 -17.35
CA GLY A 43 12.76 -6.43 -18.76
C GLY A 43 11.75 -5.34 -19.03
N TRP A 44 10.95 -4.92 -18.04
CA TRP A 44 9.96 -3.86 -18.26
C TRP A 44 10.65 -2.50 -18.41
N ALA A 45 10.25 -1.80 -19.47
CA ALA A 45 10.58 -0.40 -19.69
C ALA A 45 9.28 0.40 -19.81
N GLU A 46 9.24 1.57 -19.20
CA GLU A 46 8.11 2.47 -19.29
C GLU A 46 7.87 2.88 -20.75
N PRO A 47 6.63 2.75 -21.28
CA PRO A 47 6.34 3.15 -22.65
C PRO A 47 6.35 4.69 -22.78
N ALA A 48 6.65 5.18 -23.98
CA ALA A 48 6.57 6.61 -24.30
C ALA A 48 5.15 7.14 -24.19
N GLU A 49 4.16 6.32 -24.58
CA GLU A 49 2.73 6.63 -24.54
C GLU A 49 1.99 5.53 -23.80
N GLY A 50 0.84 5.86 -23.19
CA GLY A 50 0.02 4.90 -22.46
C GLY A 50 -0.92 5.54 -21.46
N THR A 51 -1.56 4.72 -20.67
CA THR A 51 -2.40 5.18 -19.57
C THR A 51 -1.52 5.50 -18.35
N THR A 52 -1.54 6.74 -17.90
CA THR A 52 -0.81 7.16 -16.71
C THR A 52 -1.57 6.79 -15.46
N ILE A 53 -0.88 6.14 -14.55
CA ILE A 53 -1.26 5.93 -13.16
C ILE A 53 -0.27 6.67 -12.26
N TYR A 54 -0.64 6.89 -11.00
CA TYR A 54 0.24 7.56 -10.06
C TYR A 54 0.38 6.76 -8.76
N LEU A 55 1.48 7.00 -8.05
CA LEU A 55 1.66 6.53 -6.69
C LEU A 55 1.64 7.76 -5.78
N ALA A 56 0.69 7.80 -4.87
CA ALA A 56 0.62 8.78 -3.79
C ALA A 56 1.30 8.20 -2.55
N ASP A 57 2.25 8.94 -2.01
CA ASP A 57 3.07 8.53 -0.86
C ASP A 57 3.00 9.62 0.21
N ASN A 58 2.47 9.28 1.37
CA ASN A 58 2.45 10.16 2.55
C ASN A 58 3.64 9.91 3.51
N GLY A 59 4.70 9.25 3.04
CA GLY A 59 5.89 8.88 3.81
C GLY A 59 5.83 7.50 4.44
N ILE A 60 4.64 6.91 4.58
CA ILE A 60 4.44 5.62 5.25
C ILE A 60 3.61 4.67 4.40
N HIS A 61 2.61 5.20 3.74
CA HIS A 61 1.65 4.48 2.93
C HIS A 61 1.68 4.95 1.49
N VAL A 62 1.50 4.01 0.56
CA VAL A 62 1.41 4.29 -0.87
C VAL A 62 0.07 3.80 -1.39
N ASP A 63 -0.69 4.71 -2.00
CA ASP A 63 -1.87 4.41 -2.79
C ASP A 63 -1.54 4.35 -4.29
N ILE A 64 -2.27 3.52 -5.00
CA ILE A 64 -2.26 3.48 -6.47
C ILE A 64 -3.44 4.31 -6.98
N LEU A 65 -3.14 5.40 -7.69
CA LEU A 65 -4.14 6.23 -8.32
C LEU A 65 -4.32 5.82 -9.76
N MET A 66 -5.55 5.49 -10.11
CA MET A 66 -5.91 5.09 -11.48
C MET A 66 -6.95 6.06 -12.05
N PRO A 67 -6.92 6.37 -13.35
CA PRO A 67 -8.04 7.08 -13.98
C PRO A 67 -9.36 6.35 -13.71
N ILE A 68 -10.42 7.09 -13.39
CA ILE A 68 -11.76 6.51 -13.18
C ILE A 68 -12.22 5.74 -14.41
N ARG A 69 -11.90 6.27 -15.61
CA ARG A 69 -12.21 5.65 -16.90
C ARG A 69 -10.98 5.62 -17.78
N ALA A 70 -10.56 4.43 -18.19
CA ALA A 70 -9.49 4.25 -19.18
C ALA A 70 -9.57 2.86 -19.82
N GLN A 71 -9.10 2.73 -21.05
CA GLN A 71 -9.00 1.45 -21.79
C GLN A 71 -10.32 0.67 -21.88
N GLY A 72 -11.47 1.40 -21.91
CA GLY A 72 -12.82 0.80 -21.92
C GLY A 72 -13.30 0.30 -20.56
N LEU A 73 -12.53 0.52 -19.49
CA LEU A 73 -12.86 0.15 -18.12
C LEU A 73 -13.36 1.36 -17.34
N ASP A 74 -14.32 1.15 -16.42
CA ASP A 74 -14.96 2.19 -15.64
C ASP A 74 -15.11 1.72 -14.19
N TRP A 75 -14.39 2.36 -13.27
CA TRP A 75 -14.42 2.04 -11.86
C TRP A 75 -15.77 2.37 -11.20
N THR A 76 -16.52 3.34 -11.72
CA THR A 76 -17.84 3.71 -11.14
C THR A 76 -18.88 2.59 -11.26
N ARG A 77 -18.67 1.68 -12.21
CA ARG A 77 -19.50 0.47 -12.36
C ARG A 77 -19.18 -0.63 -11.36
N PHE A 78 -18.00 -0.55 -10.76
CA PHE A 78 -17.53 -1.54 -9.78
C PHE A 78 -17.54 -1.01 -8.36
N VAL A 79 -17.06 0.23 -8.15
CA VAL A 79 -17.08 0.95 -6.87
C VAL A 79 -18.16 2.03 -6.98
N PRO A 80 -19.39 1.78 -6.44
CA PRO A 80 -20.52 2.68 -6.65
C PRO A 80 -20.29 4.02 -5.94
N VAL A 81 -20.58 5.13 -6.63
CA VAL A 81 -20.50 6.49 -6.06
C VAL A 81 -21.41 6.69 -4.85
N GLY A 82 -22.48 5.90 -4.73
CA GLY A 82 -23.41 5.94 -3.59
C GLY A 82 -22.85 5.40 -2.27
N ASP A 83 -21.67 4.76 -2.29
CA ASP A 83 -20.99 4.27 -1.08
C ASP A 83 -20.19 5.40 -0.39
N PHE A 84 -20.11 6.59 -1.00
CA PHE A 84 -19.35 7.75 -0.52
C PHE A 84 -20.30 8.85 -0.03
N THR A 85 -19.89 9.60 0.97
CA THR A 85 -20.69 10.72 1.49
C THR A 85 -20.84 11.83 0.47
N ARG A 86 -19.74 12.17 -0.21
CA ARG A 86 -19.71 13.18 -1.29
C ARG A 86 -18.47 12.95 -2.16
N ILE A 87 -18.67 12.92 -3.46
CA ILE A 87 -17.58 12.88 -4.44
C ILE A 87 -17.51 14.23 -5.13
N ASP A 88 -16.29 14.73 -5.35
CA ASP A 88 -16.08 15.94 -6.17
C ASP A 88 -16.58 15.64 -7.59
N PRO A 89 -17.46 16.49 -8.18
CA PRO A 89 -17.93 16.32 -9.56
C PRO A 89 -16.80 16.26 -10.60
N ASN A 90 -15.65 16.89 -10.28
CA ASN A 90 -14.47 16.90 -11.14
C ASN A 90 -13.54 15.72 -10.88
N ALA A 91 -13.94 14.75 -10.06
CA ALA A 91 -13.11 13.58 -9.80
C ALA A 91 -12.77 12.86 -11.11
N SER A 92 -11.49 12.70 -11.39
CA SER A 92 -10.95 12.06 -12.58
C SER A 92 -10.10 10.83 -12.25
N PHE A 93 -9.69 10.69 -10.99
CA PHE A 93 -8.93 9.56 -10.49
C PHE A 93 -9.63 8.88 -9.30
N ILE A 94 -9.25 7.63 -9.12
CA ILE A 94 -9.62 6.82 -7.96
C ILE A 94 -8.34 6.23 -7.35
N ALA A 95 -8.16 6.43 -6.05
CA ALA A 95 -7.05 5.92 -5.27
C ALA A 95 -7.42 4.59 -4.63
N PHE A 96 -6.49 3.67 -4.59
CA PHE A 96 -6.62 2.37 -3.96
C PHE A 96 -5.47 2.12 -3.00
N GLY A 97 -5.79 1.90 -1.74
CA GLY A 97 -4.90 1.40 -0.72
C GLY A 97 -5.42 0.12 -0.10
N ALA A 98 -4.55 -0.70 0.47
CA ALA A 98 -4.97 -1.89 1.18
C ALA A 98 -4.11 -2.14 2.41
N GLY A 99 -4.73 -2.37 3.55
CA GLY A 99 -4.01 -2.53 4.80
C GLY A 99 -4.74 -3.39 5.83
N GLU A 100 -4.21 -3.44 7.04
CA GLU A 100 -4.79 -4.18 8.15
C GLU A 100 -6.03 -3.44 8.67
N GLU A 101 -7.14 -4.19 8.85
CA GLU A 101 -8.47 -3.65 9.14
C GLU A 101 -8.48 -2.74 10.38
N ARG A 102 -7.88 -3.17 11.49
CA ARG A 102 -7.88 -2.37 12.73
C ARG A 102 -7.04 -1.11 12.62
N VAL A 103 -5.93 -1.19 11.89
CA VAL A 103 -5.09 -0.02 11.64
C VAL A 103 -5.87 1.00 10.82
N TYR A 104 -6.47 0.58 9.70
CA TYR A 104 -7.19 1.49 8.82
C TYR A 104 -8.47 2.05 9.44
N LEU A 105 -9.24 1.23 10.15
CA LEU A 105 -10.52 1.70 10.70
C LEU A 105 -10.40 2.41 12.05
N ASN A 106 -9.29 2.26 12.80
CA ASN A 106 -9.18 2.80 14.16
C ASN A 106 -7.98 3.74 14.37
N THR A 107 -7.23 4.07 13.31
CA THR A 107 -6.07 4.99 13.41
C THR A 107 -6.12 6.02 12.28
N PRO A 108 -7.14 6.90 12.27
CA PRO A 108 -7.23 7.95 11.26
C PRO A 108 -6.06 8.94 11.35
N THR A 109 -5.47 9.07 12.53
CA THR A 109 -4.28 9.91 12.76
C THR A 109 -3.18 9.13 13.51
N TRP A 110 -1.95 9.65 13.49
CA TRP A 110 -0.82 9.10 14.24
C TRP A 110 -1.04 9.01 15.74
N TRP A 111 -1.84 9.91 16.29
CA TRP A 111 -2.15 9.99 17.73
C TRP A 111 -3.09 8.88 18.18
N ASP A 112 -3.79 8.24 17.24
CA ASP A 112 -4.72 7.15 17.50
C ASP A 112 -4.02 5.77 17.57
N ILE A 113 -2.70 5.72 17.36
CA ILE A 113 -1.92 4.49 17.42
C ILE A 113 -1.88 3.97 18.85
N THR A 114 -2.38 2.76 19.05
CA THR A 114 -2.38 2.06 20.32
C THR A 114 -1.45 0.84 20.29
N PRO A 115 -0.98 0.31 21.45
CA PRO A 115 -0.25 -0.96 21.48
C PRO A 115 -1.01 -2.11 20.77
N ARG A 116 -2.34 -2.08 20.83
CA ARG A 116 -3.20 -3.09 20.18
C ARG A 116 -3.15 -2.98 18.66
N THR A 117 -3.18 -1.75 18.11
CA THR A 117 -3.07 -1.54 16.66
C THR A 117 -1.68 -1.90 16.15
N ILE A 118 -0.62 -1.56 16.91
CA ILE A 118 0.75 -2.01 16.61
C ILE A 118 0.83 -3.54 16.57
N TRP A 119 0.30 -4.22 17.59
CA TRP A 119 0.30 -5.68 17.62
C TRP A 119 -0.48 -6.28 16.46
N SER A 120 -1.64 -5.70 16.10
CA SER A 120 -2.44 -6.13 14.95
C SER A 120 -1.67 -5.97 13.63
N ALA A 121 -0.98 -4.85 13.46
CA ALA A 121 -0.11 -4.60 12.30
C ALA A 121 1.03 -5.64 12.19
N LEU A 122 1.63 -6.01 13.31
CA LEU A 122 2.74 -6.97 13.36
C LEU A 122 2.25 -8.42 13.19
N ALA A 123 1.29 -8.84 14.00
CA ALA A 123 0.76 -10.20 14.03
C ALA A 123 -0.08 -10.53 12.79
N GLY A 124 -0.68 -9.50 12.20
CA GLY A 124 -1.53 -9.57 11.04
C GLY A 124 -3.01 -9.82 11.34
N GLY A 125 -3.84 -9.15 10.55
CA GLY A 125 -5.30 -9.19 10.61
C GLY A 125 -5.94 -9.35 9.25
N LYS A 126 -7.26 -9.18 9.20
CA LYS A 126 -8.01 -9.05 7.96
C LYS A 126 -7.51 -7.85 7.18
N ARG A 127 -7.62 -7.91 5.87
CA ARG A 127 -7.32 -6.79 5.00
C ARG A 127 -8.59 -6.04 4.68
N VAL A 128 -8.46 -4.71 4.53
CA VAL A 128 -9.48 -3.86 3.93
C VAL A 128 -8.88 -3.11 2.74
N MET A 129 -9.73 -2.74 1.79
CA MET A 129 -9.41 -1.77 0.75
C MET A 129 -9.92 -0.41 1.20
N HIS A 130 -9.06 0.59 1.11
CA HIS A 130 -9.41 2.00 1.18
C HIS A 130 -9.50 2.52 -0.25
N VAL A 131 -10.58 3.23 -0.55
CA VAL A 131 -10.85 3.76 -1.89
C VAL A 131 -11.24 5.22 -1.75
N GLU A 132 -10.65 6.10 -2.57
CA GLU A 132 -10.96 7.52 -2.57
C GLU A 132 -11.10 8.04 -4.00
N TYR A 133 -12.17 8.81 -4.26
CA TYR A 133 -12.34 9.56 -5.49
C TYR A 133 -11.69 10.93 -5.37
N ILE A 134 -10.80 11.26 -6.30
CA ILE A 134 -10.00 12.49 -6.26
C ILE A 134 -10.05 13.24 -7.60
N PRO A 135 -10.07 14.59 -7.57
CA PRO A 135 -10.15 15.40 -8.78
C PRO A 135 -8.85 15.43 -9.56
N SER A 136 -7.70 15.41 -8.88
CA SER A 136 -6.40 15.57 -9.51
C SER A 136 -5.33 14.73 -8.79
N PRO A 137 -4.33 14.18 -9.52
CA PRO A 137 -3.21 13.49 -8.91
C PRO A 137 -2.16 14.45 -8.30
N ALA A 138 -2.53 15.70 -8.02
CA ALA A 138 -1.61 16.76 -7.60
C ALA A 138 -0.77 16.42 -6.36
N TYR A 139 -1.24 15.57 -5.45
CA TYR A 139 -0.48 15.12 -4.28
C TYR A 139 0.33 13.83 -4.53
N ALA A 140 0.23 13.23 -5.72
CA ALA A 140 0.98 12.04 -6.04
C ALA A 140 2.46 12.35 -6.27
N VAL A 141 3.35 11.44 -5.89
CA VAL A 141 4.79 11.68 -5.92
C VAL A 141 5.50 11.01 -7.09
N ARG A 142 4.85 10.02 -7.73
CA ARG A 142 5.40 9.26 -8.85
C ARG A 142 4.34 9.02 -9.91
N GLU A 143 4.73 9.13 -11.17
CA GLU A 143 3.91 8.72 -12.31
C GLU A 143 4.47 7.45 -12.95
N ILE A 144 3.59 6.65 -13.54
CA ILE A 144 3.95 5.43 -14.27
C ILE A 144 3.00 5.31 -15.46
N ARG A 145 3.55 5.25 -16.66
CA ARG A 145 2.78 4.99 -17.89
C ARG A 145 2.71 3.50 -18.16
N LEU A 146 1.54 3.03 -18.47
CA LEU A 146 1.22 1.62 -18.70
C LEU A 146 0.72 1.40 -20.12
N ARG A 147 1.16 0.34 -20.74
CA ARG A 147 0.53 -0.16 -21.98
C ARG A 147 -0.90 -0.59 -21.70
N PRO A 148 -1.79 -0.63 -22.72
CA PRO A 148 -3.19 -0.99 -22.50
C PRO A 148 -3.40 -2.35 -21.80
N ASP A 149 -2.57 -3.34 -22.11
CA ASP A 149 -2.62 -4.66 -21.49
C ASP A 149 -2.12 -4.67 -20.04
N GLU A 150 -1.09 -3.88 -19.74
CA GLU A 150 -0.56 -3.67 -18.39
C GLU A 150 -1.62 -2.99 -17.51
N TYR A 151 -2.29 -1.94 -18.03
CA TYR A 151 -3.36 -1.27 -17.31
C TYR A 151 -4.52 -2.22 -17.02
N ARG A 152 -4.95 -3.04 -18.00
CA ARG A 152 -6.00 -4.04 -17.81
C ARG A 152 -5.61 -5.09 -16.75
N ARG A 153 -4.35 -5.54 -16.75
CA ARG A 153 -3.84 -6.45 -15.70
C ARG A 153 -3.85 -5.80 -14.33
N LEU A 154 -3.42 -4.53 -14.22
CA LEU A 154 -3.47 -3.78 -12.96
C LEU A 154 -4.90 -3.66 -12.46
N TRP A 155 -5.82 -3.25 -13.33
CA TRP A 155 -7.24 -3.13 -13.01
C TRP A 155 -7.83 -4.46 -12.50
N ALA A 156 -7.56 -5.55 -13.20
CA ALA A 156 -8.01 -6.88 -12.79
C ALA A 156 -7.39 -7.31 -11.45
N ALA A 157 -6.10 -7.02 -11.24
CA ALA A 157 -5.40 -7.34 -10.00
C ALA A 157 -5.94 -6.56 -8.79
N VAL A 158 -6.25 -5.27 -8.93
CA VAL A 158 -6.88 -4.47 -7.87
C VAL A 158 -8.30 -4.96 -7.60
N ARG A 159 -9.09 -5.18 -8.65
CA ARG A 159 -10.47 -5.67 -8.53
C ARG A 159 -10.56 -7.02 -7.81
N ALA A 160 -9.62 -7.92 -8.05
CA ALA A 160 -9.58 -9.25 -7.45
C ALA A 160 -9.35 -9.24 -5.93
N ASP A 161 -8.91 -8.11 -5.36
CA ASP A 161 -8.72 -7.99 -3.93
C ASP A 161 -10.01 -7.71 -3.14
N PHE A 162 -11.07 -7.29 -3.81
CA PHE A 162 -12.34 -7.04 -3.13
C PHE A 162 -13.08 -8.35 -2.82
N VAL A 163 -13.67 -8.44 -1.64
CA VAL A 163 -14.67 -9.45 -1.35
C VAL A 163 -15.99 -8.99 -1.95
N LEU A 164 -16.60 -9.85 -2.77
CA LEU A 164 -17.84 -9.52 -3.46
C LEU A 164 -19.04 -10.11 -2.73
N ASP A 165 -20.19 -9.44 -2.84
CA ASP A 165 -21.48 -9.98 -2.44
C ASP A 165 -22.04 -10.96 -3.50
N ALA A 166 -23.20 -11.56 -3.22
CA ALA A 166 -23.86 -12.49 -4.13
C ALA A 166 -24.25 -11.87 -5.50
N ARG A 167 -24.25 -10.53 -5.59
CA ARG A 167 -24.54 -9.80 -6.82
C ARG A 167 -23.26 -9.36 -7.55
N GLY A 168 -22.08 -9.78 -7.06
CA GLY A 168 -20.78 -9.42 -7.65
C GLY A 168 -20.33 -8.00 -7.34
N ARG A 169 -20.88 -7.32 -6.32
CA ARG A 169 -20.51 -5.97 -5.89
C ARG A 169 -19.54 -6.03 -4.70
N PRO A 170 -18.57 -5.10 -4.60
CA PRO A 170 -17.70 -4.98 -3.46
C PRO A 170 -18.50 -4.83 -2.15
N GLN A 171 -18.10 -5.56 -1.11
CA GLN A 171 -18.75 -5.46 0.20
C GLN A 171 -18.25 -4.20 0.92
N HIS A 172 -19.06 -3.16 0.90
CA HIS A 172 -18.82 -1.91 1.61
C HIS A 172 -18.81 -2.12 3.13
N ILE A 173 -17.91 -1.43 3.83
CA ILE A 173 -17.81 -1.37 5.28
C ILE A 173 -18.40 -0.03 5.71
N HIS A 174 -19.48 -0.04 6.49
CA HIS A 174 -20.06 1.18 7.04
C HIS A 174 -19.10 1.82 8.05
N HIS A 175 -18.37 2.81 7.57
CA HIS A 175 -17.37 3.59 8.31
C HIS A 175 -17.43 5.03 7.79
N PRO A 176 -17.30 6.06 8.66
CA PRO A 176 -17.40 7.47 8.23
C PRO A 176 -16.33 7.91 7.22
N GLY A 177 -15.31 7.08 6.97
CA GLY A 177 -14.16 7.46 6.15
C GLY A 177 -13.17 8.33 6.90
N TYR A 178 -12.12 8.76 6.22
CA TYR A 178 -11.21 9.83 6.66
C TYR A 178 -11.69 11.19 6.14
N GLY A 179 -12.47 11.17 5.05
CA GLY A 179 -13.09 12.30 4.42
C GLY A 179 -14.42 11.94 3.74
N PRO A 180 -15.03 12.88 3.05
CA PRO A 180 -16.31 12.64 2.39
C PRO A 180 -16.20 11.82 1.09
N SER A 181 -15.01 11.77 0.48
CA SER A 181 -14.74 11.15 -0.83
C SER A 181 -14.08 9.79 -0.74
N ASP A 182 -13.94 9.22 0.47
CA ASP A 182 -13.36 7.90 0.67
C ASP A 182 -14.33 6.90 1.30
N ALA A 183 -14.07 5.63 1.06
CA ALA A 183 -14.86 4.51 1.57
C ALA A 183 -13.97 3.27 1.80
N PHE A 184 -14.43 2.38 2.66
CA PHE A 184 -13.75 1.13 2.99
C PHE A 184 -14.54 -0.08 2.51
N TYR A 185 -13.80 -1.08 2.01
CA TYR A 185 -14.39 -2.33 1.52
C TYR A 185 -13.67 -3.54 2.13
N ARG A 186 -14.41 -4.63 2.28
CA ARG A 186 -13.79 -5.90 2.67
C ARG A 186 -12.86 -6.39 1.58
N ALA A 187 -11.66 -6.81 1.98
CA ALA A 187 -10.66 -7.31 1.05
C ALA A 187 -10.29 -8.76 1.33
N THR A 188 -9.84 -9.44 0.28
CA THR A 188 -9.30 -10.79 0.36
C THR A 188 -7.93 -10.80 1.03
N GLY A 189 -7.58 -11.93 1.65
CA GLY A 189 -6.28 -12.13 2.25
C GLY A 189 -6.08 -11.45 3.60
N ARG A 190 -4.85 -11.36 4.02
CA ARG A 190 -4.44 -10.80 5.32
C ARG A 190 -3.32 -9.79 5.13
N ALA A 191 -3.29 -8.78 5.98
CA ALA A 191 -2.18 -7.83 6.10
C ALA A 191 -1.36 -8.13 7.37
N SER A 192 -0.05 -7.86 7.35
CA SER A 192 0.89 -8.03 8.47
C SER A 192 2.15 -7.22 8.21
N ALA A 193 3.12 -7.25 9.13
CA ALA A 193 4.44 -6.64 8.93
C ALA A 193 5.13 -7.10 7.62
N PHE A 194 4.87 -8.33 7.15
CA PHE A 194 5.43 -8.85 5.89
C PHE A 194 4.54 -8.59 4.67
N ARG A 195 3.26 -8.31 4.89
CA ARG A 195 2.25 -8.05 3.85
C ARG A 195 1.61 -6.69 4.12
N THR A 196 2.44 -5.66 4.09
CA THR A 196 2.06 -4.27 4.35
C THR A 196 1.25 -3.69 3.17
N CYS A 197 0.67 -2.50 3.35
CA CYS A 197 0.06 -1.72 2.28
C CYS A 197 1.02 -1.50 1.11
N ASN A 198 2.27 -1.15 1.39
CA ASN A 198 3.28 -0.90 0.35
C ASN A 198 3.66 -2.19 -0.40
N SER A 199 3.76 -3.32 0.31
CA SER A 199 3.96 -4.64 -0.31
C SER A 199 2.77 -5.05 -1.17
N TRP A 200 1.55 -4.64 -0.79
CA TRP A 200 0.36 -4.85 -1.61
C TRP A 200 0.44 -4.05 -2.91
N ALA A 201 0.72 -2.76 -2.85
CA ALA A 201 0.87 -1.91 -4.03
C ALA A 201 1.95 -2.45 -4.97
N ALA A 202 3.14 -2.80 -4.44
CA ALA A 202 4.20 -3.47 -5.22
C ALA A 202 3.69 -4.76 -5.87
N GLY A 203 2.89 -5.55 -5.15
CA GLY A 203 2.28 -6.78 -5.66
C GLY A 203 1.34 -6.55 -6.83
N ARG A 204 0.53 -5.48 -6.80
CA ARG A 204 -0.38 -5.11 -7.91
C ARG A 204 0.39 -4.66 -9.15
N LEU A 205 1.40 -3.81 -8.97
CA LEU A 205 2.31 -3.43 -10.05
C LEU A 205 3.06 -4.63 -10.65
N ARG A 206 3.48 -5.58 -9.81
CA ARG A 206 4.12 -6.83 -10.27
C ARG A 206 3.20 -7.65 -11.16
N LEU A 207 1.94 -7.83 -10.78
CA LEU A 207 0.93 -8.56 -11.56
C LEU A 207 0.60 -7.83 -12.87
N ALA A 208 0.68 -6.51 -12.88
CA ALA A 208 0.55 -5.71 -14.11
C ALA A 208 1.73 -5.91 -15.09
N GLY A 209 2.83 -6.48 -14.63
CA GLY A 209 4.06 -6.65 -15.44
C GLY A 209 5.07 -5.52 -15.24
N VAL A 210 4.76 -4.53 -14.41
CA VAL A 210 5.60 -3.36 -14.14
C VAL A 210 6.83 -3.75 -13.34
N LYS A 211 7.98 -3.19 -13.70
CA LYS A 211 9.22 -3.36 -12.93
C LYS A 211 9.06 -2.74 -11.54
N THR A 212 9.14 -3.56 -10.53
CA THR A 212 8.97 -3.15 -9.13
C THR A 212 9.93 -3.90 -8.21
N SER A 213 9.88 -3.60 -6.92
CA SER A 213 10.68 -4.27 -5.89
C SER A 213 10.15 -5.68 -5.60
N ALA A 214 11.03 -6.61 -5.26
CA ALA A 214 10.64 -7.96 -4.87
C ALA A 214 9.83 -7.97 -3.56
N TRP A 215 10.21 -7.09 -2.63
CA TRP A 215 9.49 -6.88 -1.37
C TRP A 215 9.74 -5.45 -0.87
N SER A 216 8.67 -4.69 -0.63
CA SER A 216 8.72 -3.29 -0.20
C SER A 216 7.75 -3.07 0.96
N PRO A 217 8.15 -3.39 2.20
CA PRO A 217 7.28 -3.14 3.35
C PRO A 217 7.15 -1.66 3.70
N PHE A 218 8.08 -0.81 3.24
CA PHE A 218 8.10 0.63 3.42
C PHE A 218 7.83 1.38 2.12
N ALA A 219 7.22 2.55 2.22
CA ALA A 219 6.86 3.39 1.08
C ALA A 219 8.09 3.74 0.22
N GLN A 220 9.17 4.20 0.85
CA GLN A 220 10.43 4.56 0.18
C GLN A 220 11.01 3.41 -0.64
N GLY A 221 10.91 2.17 -0.12
CA GLY A 221 11.36 0.96 -0.80
C GLY A 221 10.58 0.65 -2.08
N LEU A 222 9.37 1.19 -2.23
CA LEU A 222 8.56 1.06 -3.44
C LEU A 222 8.81 2.20 -4.41
N VAL A 223 8.67 3.45 -3.94
CA VAL A 223 8.57 4.63 -4.84
C VAL A 223 9.89 5.08 -5.45
N TRP A 224 11.04 4.74 -4.87
CA TRP A 224 12.35 5.22 -5.32
C TRP A 224 12.68 4.82 -6.78
N ARG A 225 12.02 3.78 -7.31
CA ARG A 225 12.26 3.26 -8.68
C ARG A 225 11.62 4.10 -9.77
N TYR A 226 10.61 4.89 -9.43
CA TYR A 226 9.79 5.55 -10.41
C TYR A 226 10.15 7.02 -10.54
N ARG A 227 9.89 7.60 -11.72
CA ARG A 227 10.12 9.00 -11.99
C ARG A 227 9.26 9.85 -11.05
N ARG A 228 9.84 10.93 -10.51
CA ARG A 228 9.07 11.93 -9.78
C ARG A 228 8.11 12.62 -10.73
N GLN A 229 6.91 12.87 -10.26
CA GLN A 229 5.96 13.69 -10.97
C GLN A 229 6.52 15.12 -11.11
N ASN A 230 6.38 15.68 -12.30
CA ASN A 230 6.80 17.06 -12.57
C ASN A 230 5.58 17.97 -12.33
N TRP A 231 5.54 18.64 -11.17
CA TRP A 231 4.45 19.52 -10.78
C TRP A 231 4.22 20.70 -11.72
N LEU A 232 5.28 21.13 -12.44
CA LEU A 232 5.20 22.23 -13.38
C LEU A 232 4.42 21.88 -14.65
N GLU A 233 4.21 20.61 -14.95
CA GLU A 233 3.41 20.16 -16.10
C GLU A 233 1.90 20.07 -15.78
N LEU A 234 1.51 20.27 -14.51
CA LEU A 234 0.13 20.17 -14.04
C LEU A 234 -0.53 21.54 -13.73
N LEU A 235 0.24 22.64 -13.83
CA LEU A 235 -0.21 24.02 -13.68
C LEU A 235 -0.48 24.67 -15.04
#